data_63b71f8821f33a211162391355159c00
#
_entry.id   63b71f8821f33a211162391355159c00
#
_cell.length_a   1.000
_cell.length_b   1.000
_cell.length_c   1.000
_cell.angle_alpha   90.00
_cell.angle_beta   90.00
_cell.angle_gamma   90.00
#
_symmetry.space_group_name_H-M   'P 1'
#
loop_
_entity.id
_entity.type
_entity.pdbx_description
1 polymer ?
#
loop_
_entity_poly.entity_id
_entity_poly.type
_entity_poly.pdbx_seq_one_letter_code
_entity_poly.pdbx_strand_id
1 'polypeptide(L)'
;KMNWDTLLSLKRFGDTNKRLRSEQDATRLGFEVDYDRIVFSMAFRSLQDKTQVIPFSQKDFVHTRLTHSLEVSVVGRSLGRLAGKHLLEKYPHLSASLGYQANDFGAIVAAAALAHDIGNPPFGHSGEKAIGHYFKEGAGKQSESNLTKEQYEDLCSFEGNANGFKILCQSQTGSPGGLRLSYATLGAYMKYPKGSLPRKPSTHVADKKFGYFQSEKAFFAEIASEMELTKGDSNNRHLFFFKQKAAYEICYTIIDFE
;
A
#
# COMPACT_ATOMS: atom_id res chain seq x y z
N LYS A 1 12.28 0.30 19.63
CA LYS A 1 10.89 0.48 20.11
C LYS A 1 10.14 1.25 19.02
N MET A 2 8.95 0.81 18.61
CA MET A 2 8.14 1.55 17.61
C MET A 2 7.63 2.84 18.23
N ASN A 3 7.74 3.94 17.50
CA ASN A 3 7.18 5.23 17.85
C ASN A 3 5.80 5.39 17.20
N TRP A 4 4.73 5.19 17.96
CA TRP A 4 3.36 5.28 17.44
C TRP A 4 2.95 6.70 17.10
N ASP A 5 3.57 7.71 17.70
CA ASP A 5 3.27 9.13 17.45
C ASP A 5 3.66 9.53 16.01
N THR A 6 4.72 8.92 15.47
CA THR A 6 5.14 9.13 14.09
C THR A 6 4.45 8.17 13.10
N LEU A 7 4.13 6.94 13.55
CA LEU A 7 3.48 5.94 12.72
C LEU A 7 2.03 6.28 12.36
N LEU A 8 1.34 7.04 13.21
CA LEU A 8 -0.02 7.53 12.98
C LEU A 8 -0.04 8.89 12.28
N SER A 9 0.91 9.14 11.38
CA SER A 9 1.03 10.41 10.68
C SER A 9 -0.14 10.68 9.75
N LEU A 10 -0.84 11.79 9.97
CA LEU A 10 -1.87 12.35 9.09
C LEU A 10 -1.30 13.19 7.95
N LYS A 11 0.03 13.35 7.89
CA LYS A 11 0.71 14.09 6.84
C LYS A 11 0.40 13.48 5.47
N ARG A 12 0.28 14.35 4.48
CA ARG A 12 0.00 14.01 3.08
C ARG A 12 1.03 14.68 2.18
N PHE A 13 1.15 14.22 0.95
CA PHE A 13 2.04 14.84 -0.04
C PHE A 13 1.81 16.35 -0.12
N GLY A 14 2.90 17.11 -0.03
CA GLY A 14 2.90 18.59 -0.11
C GLY A 14 2.49 19.30 1.18
N ASP A 15 2.21 18.60 2.27
CA ASP A 15 1.97 19.23 3.57
C ASP A 15 3.29 19.72 4.16
N THR A 16 3.33 21.00 4.53
CA THR A 16 4.47 21.63 5.23
C THR A 16 4.36 21.50 6.73
N ASN A 17 3.14 21.44 7.27
CA ASN A 17 2.85 21.38 8.70
C ASN A 17 2.34 19.99 9.09
N LYS A 18 2.59 19.61 10.34
CA LYS A 18 2.02 18.42 10.96
C LYS A 18 0.51 18.59 11.09
N ARG A 19 -0.26 17.59 10.67
CA ARG A 19 -1.71 17.54 10.91
C ARG A 19 -1.98 16.83 12.23
N LEU A 20 -2.73 17.46 13.11
CA LEU A 20 -3.08 16.89 14.41
C LEU A 20 -4.46 16.21 14.32
N ARG A 21 -4.59 15.07 15.03
CA ARG A 21 -5.86 14.32 15.11
C ARG A 21 -6.98 15.15 15.74
N SER A 22 -6.64 15.92 16.78
CA SER A 22 -7.56 16.82 17.50
C SER A 22 -8.12 17.97 16.67
N GLU A 23 -7.45 18.34 15.56
CA GLU A 23 -7.85 19.41 14.65
C GLU A 23 -8.68 18.90 13.47
N GLN A 24 -8.96 17.60 13.39
CA GLN A 24 -9.73 17.03 12.29
C GLN A 24 -11.22 17.32 12.47
N ASP A 25 -11.91 17.53 11.35
CA ASP A 25 -13.36 17.61 11.30
C ASP A 25 -13.97 16.28 11.81
N ALA A 26 -14.81 16.38 12.82
CA ALA A 26 -15.47 15.20 13.43
C ALA A 26 -16.41 14.47 12.46
N THR A 27 -16.90 15.16 11.43
CA THR A 27 -17.79 14.58 10.40
C THR A 27 -17.02 13.89 9.27
N ARG A 28 -15.72 14.17 9.14
CA ARG A 28 -14.87 13.62 8.08
C ARG A 28 -13.43 13.46 8.54
N LEU A 29 -13.18 12.42 9.30
CA LEU A 29 -11.88 12.15 9.90
C LEU A 29 -10.81 11.85 8.85
N GLY A 30 -9.57 12.30 9.11
CA GLY A 30 -8.48 12.29 8.14
C GLY A 30 -8.16 10.93 7.52
N PHE A 31 -8.22 9.83 8.29
CA PHE A 31 -7.98 8.48 7.77
C PHE A 31 -9.18 7.92 7.00
N GLU A 32 -10.40 8.32 7.34
CA GLU A 32 -11.61 7.92 6.59
C GLU A 32 -11.62 8.55 5.19
N VAL A 33 -11.10 9.76 5.05
CA VAL A 33 -10.90 10.42 3.75
C VAL A 33 -10.01 9.59 2.81
N ASP A 34 -9.08 8.80 3.35
CA ASP A 34 -8.23 7.95 2.52
C ASP A 34 -9.05 6.84 1.85
N TYR A 35 -9.95 6.23 2.60
CA TYR A 35 -10.89 5.25 2.07
C TYR A 35 -11.75 5.84 0.94
N ASP A 36 -12.34 7.02 1.18
CA ASP A 36 -13.17 7.72 0.19
C ASP A 36 -12.40 7.97 -1.12
N ARG A 37 -11.17 8.50 -1.00
CA ARG A 37 -10.32 8.80 -2.16
C ARG A 37 -10.00 7.58 -2.99
N ILE A 38 -9.78 6.43 -2.35
CA ILE A 38 -9.55 5.17 -3.05
C ILE A 38 -10.81 4.73 -3.78
N VAL A 39 -11.97 4.70 -3.11
CA VAL A 39 -13.26 4.29 -3.70
C VAL A 39 -13.62 5.14 -4.92
N PHE A 40 -13.39 6.45 -4.84
CA PHE A 40 -13.70 7.37 -5.95
C PHE A 40 -12.66 7.37 -7.07
N SER A 41 -11.52 6.68 -6.91
CA SER A 41 -10.49 6.64 -7.94
C SER A 41 -10.90 5.75 -9.12
N MET A 42 -10.49 6.16 -10.33
CA MET A 42 -10.69 5.35 -11.53
C MET A 42 -9.97 4.01 -11.45
N ALA A 43 -8.78 4.00 -10.84
CA ALA A 43 -7.98 2.80 -10.69
C ALA A 43 -8.68 1.73 -9.83
N PHE A 44 -9.34 2.14 -8.74
CA PHE A 44 -10.13 1.22 -7.91
C PHE A 44 -11.34 0.68 -8.68
N ARG A 45 -12.08 1.54 -9.38
CA ARG A 45 -13.25 1.15 -10.19
C ARG A 45 -12.88 0.14 -11.28
N SER A 46 -11.68 0.29 -11.89
CA SER A 46 -11.18 -0.64 -12.91
C SER A 46 -10.93 -2.06 -12.39
N LEU A 47 -10.93 -2.29 -11.08
CA LEU A 47 -10.84 -3.62 -10.50
C LEU A 47 -12.10 -4.46 -10.76
N GLN A 48 -13.22 -3.84 -11.10
CA GLN A 48 -14.45 -4.54 -11.46
C GLN A 48 -14.27 -5.45 -12.69
N ASP A 49 -13.46 -5.02 -13.65
CA ASP A 49 -13.21 -5.75 -14.89
C ASP A 49 -12.04 -6.74 -14.79
N LYS A 50 -11.47 -6.91 -13.60
CA LYS A 50 -10.38 -7.84 -13.32
C LYS A 50 -10.89 -8.98 -12.44
N THR A 51 -10.81 -10.22 -12.96
CA THR A 51 -11.19 -11.41 -12.20
C THR A 51 -10.13 -11.78 -11.16
N GLN A 52 -10.56 -12.39 -10.05
CA GLN A 52 -9.63 -12.76 -8.97
C GLN A 52 -8.81 -14.01 -9.34
N VAL A 53 -9.44 -15.09 -9.73
CA VAL A 53 -8.76 -16.38 -10.02
C VAL A 53 -9.21 -16.96 -11.36
N ILE A 54 -10.52 -17.08 -11.61
CA ILE A 54 -11.07 -17.74 -12.79
C ILE A 54 -11.63 -16.67 -13.74
N PRO A 55 -11.03 -16.48 -14.94
CA PRO A 55 -11.45 -15.42 -15.85
C PRO A 55 -12.81 -15.68 -16.53
N PHE A 56 -13.25 -16.94 -16.59
CA PHE A 56 -14.48 -17.33 -17.27
C PHE A 56 -15.30 -18.25 -16.37
N SER A 57 -16.25 -17.67 -15.65
CA SER A 57 -17.24 -18.46 -14.90
C SER A 57 -18.55 -18.51 -15.68
N GLN A 58 -19.16 -19.70 -15.72
CA GLN A 58 -20.54 -19.86 -16.24
C GLN A 58 -21.61 -19.55 -15.20
N LYS A 59 -21.19 -19.16 -13.99
CA LYS A 59 -22.08 -18.79 -12.88
C LYS A 59 -22.09 -17.28 -12.72
N ASP A 60 -23.23 -16.71 -12.34
CA ASP A 60 -23.40 -15.27 -12.09
C ASP A 60 -22.59 -14.76 -10.90
N PHE A 61 -22.14 -15.67 -10.03
CA PHE A 61 -21.31 -15.35 -8.86
C PHE A 61 -19.82 -15.40 -9.24
N VAL A 62 -19.29 -14.29 -9.72
CA VAL A 62 -17.87 -14.15 -10.05
C VAL A 62 -17.24 -13.14 -9.09
N HIS A 63 -16.20 -13.58 -8.36
CA HIS A 63 -15.36 -12.69 -7.58
C HIS A 63 -14.49 -11.83 -8.50
N THR A 64 -14.77 -10.53 -8.55
CA THR A 64 -13.87 -9.54 -9.15
C THR A 64 -12.85 -9.06 -8.12
N ARG A 65 -11.75 -8.47 -8.56
CA ARG A 65 -10.79 -7.85 -7.65
C ARG A 65 -11.42 -6.71 -6.84
N LEU A 66 -12.46 -6.05 -7.37
CA LEU A 66 -13.20 -5.02 -6.67
C LEU A 66 -13.96 -5.59 -5.47
N THR A 67 -14.77 -6.64 -5.67
CA THR A 67 -15.54 -7.27 -4.58
C THR A 67 -14.62 -7.86 -3.53
N HIS A 68 -13.55 -8.56 -3.94
CA HIS A 68 -12.52 -9.06 -3.05
C HIS A 68 -11.88 -7.94 -2.21
N SER A 69 -11.49 -6.82 -2.83
CA SER A 69 -10.89 -5.69 -2.10
C SER A 69 -11.85 -5.09 -1.06
N LEU A 70 -13.15 -5.05 -1.35
CA LEU A 70 -14.18 -4.62 -0.40
C LEU A 70 -14.27 -5.58 0.79
N GLU A 71 -14.30 -6.87 0.55
CA GLU A 71 -14.37 -7.92 1.59
C GLU A 71 -13.15 -7.87 2.51
N VAL A 72 -11.94 -7.84 1.92
CA VAL A 72 -10.68 -7.70 2.68
C VAL A 72 -10.67 -6.42 3.50
N SER A 73 -11.20 -5.32 2.97
CA SER A 73 -11.29 -4.05 3.69
C SER A 73 -12.20 -4.13 4.92
N VAL A 74 -13.34 -4.81 4.82
CA VAL A 74 -14.28 -4.99 5.95
C VAL A 74 -13.62 -5.78 7.08
N VAL A 75 -12.95 -6.89 6.75
CA VAL A 75 -12.21 -7.70 7.73
C VAL A 75 -11.05 -6.89 8.31
N GLY A 76 -10.28 -6.22 7.46
CA GLY A 76 -9.16 -5.37 7.86
C GLY A 76 -9.56 -4.26 8.83
N ARG A 77 -10.71 -3.63 8.60
CA ARG A 77 -11.27 -2.63 9.52
C ARG A 77 -11.51 -3.20 10.91
N SER A 78 -12.12 -4.37 10.98
CA SER A 78 -12.43 -5.03 12.26
C SER A 78 -11.15 -5.41 13.02
N LEU A 79 -10.17 -5.97 12.34
CA LEU A 79 -8.87 -6.32 12.91
C LEU A 79 -8.07 -5.08 13.32
N GLY A 80 -8.12 -4.01 12.50
CA GLY A 80 -7.49 -2.73 12.83
C GLY A 80 -8.07 -2.11 14.10
N ARG A 81 -9.39 -2.14 14.28
CA ARG A 81 -10.06 -1.67 15.52
C ARG A 81 -9.64 -2.49 16.73
N LEU A 82 -9.58 -3.82 16.59
CA LEU A 82 -9.15 -4.71 17.67
C LEU A 82 -7.70 -4.41 18.09
N ALA A 83 -6.79 -4.31 17.12
CA ALA A 83 -5.40 -3.93 17.37
C ALA A 83 -5.29 -2.52 17.98
N GLY A 84 -6.08 -1.57 17.47
CA GLY A 84 -6.13 -0.21 17.97
C GLY A 84 -6.54 -0.14 19.44
N LYS A 85 -7.55 -0.93 19.85
CA LYS A 85 -7.95 -1.02 21.26
C LYS A 85 -6.79 -1.45 22.14
N HIS A 86 -6.10 -2.53 21.81
CA HIS A 86 -4.92 -3.00 22.58
C HIS A 86 -3.78 -1.99 22.59
N LEU A 87 -3.56 -1.27 21.47
CA LEU A 87 -2.51 -0.26 21.40
C LEU A 87 -2.82 0.96 22.27
N LEU A 88 -4.07 1.41 22.30
CA LEU A 88 -4.50 2.53 23.15
C LEU A 88 -4.44 2.17 24.64
N GLU A 89 -4.73 0.93 25.01
CA GLU A 89 -4.52 0.42 26.37
C GLU A 89 -3.03 0.41 26.74
N LYS A 90 -2.16 0.01 25.81
CA LYS A 90 -0.70 -0.07 26.01
C LYS A 90 0.00 1.30 25.97
N TYR A 91 -0.54 2.24 25.21
CA TYR A 91 -0.01 3.58 24.99
C TYR A 91 -1.11 4.64 25.22
N PRO A 92 -1.54 4.88 26.49
CA PRO A 92 -2.70 5.73 26.78
C PRO A 92 -2.57 7.17 26.28
N HIS A 93 -1.34 7.69 26.14
CA HIS A 93 -1.10 9.05 25.62
C HIS A 93 -1.62 9.26 24.20
N LEU A 94 -1.69 8.20 23.38
CA LEU A 94 -2.24 8.28 22.02
C LEU A 94 -3.70 8.72 22.03
N SER A 95 -4.48 8.26 23.00
CA SER A 95 -5.88 8.68 23.17
C SER A 95 -5.97 9.97 23.99
N ALA A 96 -5.34 10.01 25.16
CA ALA A 96 -5.52 11.10 26.12
C ALA A 96 -4.92 12.44 25.65
N SER A 97 -3.78 12.41 24.97
CA SER A 97 -3.07 13.61 24.54
C SER A 97 -3.22 13.90 23.06
N LEU A 98 -3.27 12.85 22.20
CA LEU A 98 -3.30 12.99 20.75
C LEU A 98 -4.69 12.77 20.14
N GLY A 99 -5.66 12.26 20.92
CA GLY A 99 -7.05 12.10 20.51
C GLY A 99 -7.32 10.92 19.57
N TYR A 100 -6.38 9.99 19.41
CA TYR A 100 -6.58 8.81 18.58
C TYR A 100 -7.59 7.83 19.22
N GLN A 101 -8.39 7.20 18.38
CA GLN A 101 -9.40 6.21 18.74
C GLN A 101 -9.18 4.90 18.01
N ALA A 102 -9.77 3.81 18.50
CA ALA A 102 -9.69 2.51 17.84
C ALA A 102 -10.17 2.55 16.38
N ASN A 103 -11.13 3.43 16.07
CA ASN A 103 -11.63 3.63 14.72
C ASN A 103 -10.57 4.18 13.76
N ASP A 104 -9.63 4.99 14.22
CA ASP A 104 -8.54 5.52 13.38
C ASP A 104 -7.66 4.37 12.84
N PHE A 105 -7.32 3.40 13.70
CA PHE A 105 -6.58 2.21 13.30
C PHE A 105 -7.39 1.35 12.31
N GLY A 106 -8.68 1.21 12.56
CA GLY A 106 -9.59 0.52 11.64
C GLY A 106 -9.66 1.19 10.28
N ALA A 107 -9.71 2.53 10.23
CA ALA A 107 -9.77 3.29 8.98
C ALA A 107 -8.47 3.16 8.18
N ILE A 108 -7.29 3.24 8.83
CA ILE A 108 -5.98 3.04 8.18
C ILE A 108 -5.91 1.66 7.53
N VAL A 109 -6.23 0.61 8.30
CA VAL A 109 -6.14 -0.78 7.79
C VAL A 109 -7.18 -1.03 6.69
N ALA A 110 -8.41 -0.50 6.85
CA ALA A 110 -9.45 -0.62 5.83
C ALA A 110 -9.04 0.02 4.50
N ALA A 111 -8.49 1.24 4.54
CA ALA A 111 -8.03 1.94 3.34
C ALA A 111 -6.86 1.22 2.66
N ALA A 112 -5.88 0.76 3.44
CA ALA A 112 -4.75 0.00 2.91
C ALA A 112 -5.19 -1.33 2.29
N ALA A 113 -6.09 -2.05 2.96
CA ALA A 113 -6.68 -3.29 2.47
C ALA A 113 -7.53 -3.08 1.21
N LEU A 114 -8.30 -1.99 1.15
CA LEU A 114 -9.07 -1.64 -0.05
C LEU A 114 -8.18 -1.43 -1.28
N ALA A 115 -7.00 -0.83 -1.07
CA ALA A 115 -6.07 -0.52 -2.15
C ALA A 115 -5.14 -1.69 -2.55
N HIS A 116 -5.12 -2.80 -1.81
CA HIS A 116 -4.05 -3.81 -1.92
C HIS A 116 -3.86 -4.37 -3.33
N ASP A 117 -4.93 -4.51 -4.10
CA ASP A 117 -4.95 -5.08 -5.44
C ASP A 117 -4.96 -4.03 -6.57
N ILE A 118 -4.94 -2.73 -6.23
CA ILE A 118 -5.14 -1.63 -7.19
C ILE A 118 -4.13 -1.61 -8.34
N GLY A 119 -2.92 -2.13 -8.11
CA GLY A 119 -1.82 -2.17 -9.09
C GLY A 119 -1.72 -3.45 -9.88
N ASN A 120 -2.53 -4.46 -9.59
CA ASN A 120 -2.47 -5.72 -10.29
C ASN A 120 -2.93 -5.57 -11.75
N PRO A 121 -2.15 -6.07 -12.73
CA PRO A 121 -2.56 -6.08 -14.12
C PRO A 121 -3.67 -7.13 -14.34
N PRO A 122 -4.37 -7.11 -15.48
CA PRO A 122 -5.22 -8.22 -15.90
C PRO A 122 -4.45 -9.54 -15.82
N PHE A 123 -5.12 -10.61 -15.41
CA PHE A 123 -4.55 -11.96 -15.18
C PHE A 123 -3.48 -12.04 -14.07
N GLY A 124 -3.38 -11.03 -13.18
CA GLY A 124 -2.52 -11.04 -12.00
C GLY A 124 -1.06 -11.40 -12.30
N HIS A 125 -0.51 -12.42 -11.65
CA HIS A 125 0.88 -12.85 -11.82
C HIS A 125 1.26 -13.26 -13.25
N SER A 126 0.30 -13.80 -14.03
CA SER A 126 0.54 -14.09 -15.44
C SER A 126 0.69 -12.82 -16.26
N GLY A 127 -0.12 -11.80 -15.95
CA GLY A 127 0.02 -10.47 -16.53
C GLY A 127 1.35 -9.79 -16.17
N GLU A 128 1.78 -9.88 -14.90
CA GLU A 128 3.10 -9.38 -14.47
C GLU A 128 4.24 -10.04 -15.28
N LYS A 129 4.19 -11.37 -15.42
CA LYS A 129 5.18 -12.12 -16.22
C LYS A 129 5.16 -11.73 -17.69
N ALA A 130 3.97 -11.53 -18.29
CA ALA A 130 3.85 -11.11 -19.69
C ALA A 130 4.43 -9.72 -19.92
N ILE A 131 4.18 -8.76 -19.03
CA ILE A 131 4.78 -7.43 -19.08
C ILE A 131 6.30 -7.52 -18.98
N GLY A 132 6.83 -8.26 -18.01
CA GLY A 132 8.25 -8.46 -17.83
C GLY A 132 8.92 -9.11 -19.05
N HIS A 133 8.28 -10.13 -19.64
CA HIS A 133 8.76 -10.80 -20.86
C HIS A 133 8.81 -9.85 -22.05
N TYR A 134 7.79 -9.02 -22.23
CA TYR A 134 7.76 -8.02 -23.31
C TYR A 134 8.99 -7.08 -23.28
N PHE A 135 9.40 -6.63 -22.08
CA PHE A 135 10.59 -5.78 -21.95
C PHE A 135 11.91 -6.56 -22.05
N LYS A 136 11.96 -7.82 -21.59
CA LYS A 136 13.18 -8.64 -21.64
C LYS A 136 13.50 -9.16 -23.04
N GLU A 137 12.49 -9.67 -23.74
CA GLU A 137 12.66 -10.48 -24.94
C GLU A 137 11.79 -10.00 -26.11
N GLY A 138 10.78 -9.15 -25.86
CA GLY A 138 9.90 -8.59 -26.87
C GLY A 138 10.35 -7.23 -27.39
N ALA A 139 9.43 -6.55 -28.08
CA ALA A 139 9.66 -5.23 -28.67
C ALA A 139 10.02 -4.15 -27.63
N GLY A 140 9.63 -4.32 -26.38
CA GLY A 140 9.99 -3.41 -25.28
C GLY A 140 11.47 -3.36 -24.96
N LYS A 141 12.28 -4.36 -25.40
CA LYS A 141 13.73 -4.40 -25.20
C LYS A 141 14.46 -3.19 -25.77
N GLN A 142 13.95 -2.60 -26.84
CA GLN A 142 14.49 -1.36 -27.40
C GLN A 142 14.53 -0.19 -26.42
N SER A 143 13.72 -0.21 -25.34
CA SER A 143 13.70 0.84 -24.32
C SER A 143 14.90 0.81 -23.38
N GLU A 144 15.71 -0.28 -23.39
CA GLU A 144 16.88 -0.45 -22.51
C GLU A 144 17.88 0.69 -22.63
N SER A 145 18.14 1.14 -23.89
CA SER A 145 19.10 2.21 -24.16
C SER A 145 18.67 3.60 -23.64
N ASN A 146 17.38 3.79 -23.35
CA ASN A 146 16.80 5.07 -22.95
C ASN A 146 16.50 5.16 -21.44
N LEU A 147 16.79 4.09 -20.69
CA LEU A 147 16.47 3.97 -19.27
C LEU A 147 17.73 3.67 -18.45
N THR A 148 17.71 4.05 -17.17
CA THR A 148 18.73 3.56 -16.26
C THR A 148 18.53 2.06 -16.02
N LYS A 149 19.59 1.39 -15.56
CA LYS A 149 19.53 -0.05 -15.23
C LYS A 149 18.39 -0.37 -14.26
N GLU A 150 18.20 0.48 -13.27
CA GLU A 150 17.16 0.32 -12.26
C GLU A 150 15.75 0.51 -12.85
N GLN A 151 15.56 1.52 -13.69
CA GLN A 151 14.29 1.76 -14.39
C GLN A 151 13.94 0.62 -15.34
N TYR A 152 14.94 0.12 -16.08
CA TYR A 152 14.73 -1.01 -16.98
C TYR A 152 14.40 -2.29 -16.21
N GLU A 153 15.06 -2.53 -15.06
CA GLU A 153 14.75 -3.65 -14.19
C GLU A 153 13.33 -3.57 -13.60
N ASP A 154 12.83 -2.38 -13.28
CA ASP A 154 11.44 -2.17 -12.84
C ASP A 154 10.43 -2.70 -13.86
N LEU A 155 10.71 -2.47 -15.17
CA LEU A 155 9.86 -2.95 -16.25
C LEU A 155 10.02 -4.44 -16.51
N CYS A 156 11.26 -4.93 -16.49
CA CYS A 156 11.60 -6.35 -16.71
C CYS A 156 11.07 -7.27 -15.59
N SER A 157 10.94 -6.74 -14.40
CA SER A 157 10.45 -7.46 -13.21
C SER A 157 9.16 -6.86 -12.69
N PHE A 158 8.27 -6.41 -13.58
CA PHE A 158 7.04 -5.72 -13.23
C PHE A 158 6.32 -6.38 -12.04
N GLU A 159 5.92 -5.55 -11.07
CA GLU A 159 5.33 -6.00 -9.80
C GLU A 159 4.07 -5.19 -9.48
N GLY A 160 2.94 -5.87 -9.30
CA GLY A 160 1.65 -5.23 -9.01
C GLY A 160 1.67 -4.39 -7.73
N ASN A 161 2.39 -4.81 -6.68
CA ASN A 161 2.49 -4.02 -5.45
C ASN A 161 3.20 -2.67 -5.69
N ALA A 162 4.27 -2.66 -6.49
CA ALA A 162 4.98 -1.44 -6.84
C ALA A 162 4.12 -0.53 -7.74
N ASN A 163 3.42 -1.11 -8.71
CA ASN A 163 2.48 -0.38 -9.56
C ASN A 163 1.33 0.22 -8.74
N GLY A 164 0.83 -0.48 -7.74
CA GLY A 164 -0.19 0.04 -6.84
C GLY A 164 0.31 1.26 -6.06
N PHE A 165 1.52 1.21 -5.50
CA PHE A 165 2.11 2.36 -4.83
C PHE A 165 2.25 3.55 -5.79
N LYS A 166 2.70 3.30 -7.03
CA LYS A 166 2.76 4.32 -8.09
C LYS A 166 1.38 4.95 -8.34
N ILE A 167 0.33 4.15 -8.54
CA ILE A 167 -1.05 4.63 -8.77
C ILE A 167 -1.54 5.51 -7.61
N LEU A 168 -1.25 5.11 -6.36
CA LEU A 168 -1.66 5.85 -5.18
C LEU A 168 -0.94 7.20 -5.04
N CYS A 169 0.32 7.30 -5.50
CA CYS A 169 1.21 8.42 -5.24
C CYS A 169 1.51 9.29 -6.46
N GLN A 170 1.31 8.78 -7.70
CA GLN A 170 1.70 9.48 -8.91
C GLN A 170 0.90 10.76 -9.13
N SER A 171 1.62 11.86 -9.20
CA SER A 171 1.05 13.15 -9.57
C SER A 171 0.46 13.12 -10.97
N GLN A 172 -0.72 13.70 -11.13
CA GLN A 172 -1.40 13.92 -12.40
C GLN A 172 -1.57 15.42 -12.63
N THR A 173 -1.83 15.82 -13.87
CA THR A 173 -2.12 17.22 -14.19
C THR A 173 -3.29 17.72 -13.34
N GLY A 174 -3.06 18.77 -12.54
CA GLY A 174 -4.05 19.32 -11.61
C GLY A 174 -4.24 18.56 -10.29
N SER A 175 -3.54 17.42 -10.11
CA SER A 175 -3.62 16.62 -8.88
C SER A 175 -2.23 16.13 -8.42
N PRO A 176 -1.40 17.01 -7.84
CA PRO A 176 -0.09 16.63 -7.34
C PRO A 176 -0.20 15.65 -6.17
N GLY A 177 0.68 14.63 -6.14
CA GLY A 177 0.71 13.63 -5.07
C GLY A 177 -0.34 12.52 -5.20
N GLY A 178 -0.93 12.35 -6.38
CA GLY A 178 -1.88 11.29 -6.67
C GLY A 178 -3.17 11.39 -5.84
N LEU A 179 -3.54 10.33 -5.13
CA LEU A 179 -4.70 10.33 -4.24
C LEU A 179 -4.48 11.11 -2.93
N ARG A 180 -3.26 11.56 -2.67
CA ARG A 180 -2.88 12.29 -1.45
C ARG A 180 -3.36 11.60 -0.17
N LEU A 181 -3.11 10.30 -0.07
CA LEU A 181 -3.40 9.52 1.14
C LEU A 181 -2.47 9.93 2.29
N SER A 182 -2.89 9.67 3.53
CA SER A 182 -2.03 9.88 4.70
C SER A 182 -0.81 8.96 4.66
N TYR A 183 0.29 9.39 5.24
CA TYR A 183 1.51 8.57 5.31
C TYR A 183 1.28 7.31 6.13
N ALA A 184 0.43 7.34 7.15
CA ALA A 184 0.02 6.14 7.89
C ALA A 184 -0.65 5.11 6.95
N THR A 185 -1.58 5.53 6.10
CA THR A 185 -2.24 4.63 5.12
C THR A 185 -1.26 4.11 4.07
N LEU A 186 -0.38 4.97 3.52
CA LEU A 186 0.64 4.56 2.55
C LEU A 186 1.66 3.58 3.17
N GLY A 187 2.05 3.83 4.43
CA GLY A 187 2.89 2.90 5.19
C GLY A 187 2.20 1.55 5.42
N ALA A 188 0.89 1.58 5.74
CA ALA A 188 0.08 0.39 5.90
C ALA A 188 -0.07 -0.42 4.60
N TYR A 189 -0.18 0.25 3.47
CA TYR A 189 -0.23 -0.38 2.14
C TYR A 189 1.10 -1.06 1.77
N MET A 190 2.24 -0.54 2.20
CA MET A 190 3.57 -0.97 1.76
C MET A 190 3.95 -2.36 2.28
N LYS A 191 3.74 -3.39 1.46
CA LYS A 191 4.05 -4.79 1.78
C LYS A 191 5.54 -5.14 1.61
N TYR A 192 6.21 -4.56 0.61
CA TYR A 192 7.60 -4.83 0.26
C TYR A 192 8.41 -3.53 0.20
N PRO A 193 9.00 -3.07 1.31
CA PRO A 193 9.63 -1.74 1.40
C PRO A 193 11.03 -1.71 0.76
N LYS A 194 11.12 -2.01 -0.52
CA LYS A 194 12.36 -1.95 -1.30
C LYS A 194 12.07 -1.72 -2.78
N GLY A 195 13.05 -1.24 -3.53
CA GLY A 195 13.05 -1.18 -4.99
C GLY A 195 13.39 -2.53 -5.64
N SER A 196 13.33 -2.58 -6.97
CA SER A 196 13.66 -3.75 -7.78
C SER A 196 15.13 -4.18 -7.64
N LEU A 197 16.04 -3.22 -7.45
CA LEU A 197 17.47 -3.42 -7.24
C LEU A 197 17.94 -2.77 -5.93
N PRO A 198 19.02 -3.30 -5.28
CA PRO A 198 19.75 -4.52 -5.62
C PRO A 198 18.95 -5.77 -5.28
N ARG A 199 19.09 -6.80 -6.08
CA ARG A 199 18.56 -8.14 -5.76
C ARG A 199 19.49 -8.78 -4.74
N LYS A 200 19.11 -8.75 -3.48
CA LYS A 200 19.85 -9.42 -2.40
C LYS A 200 19.21 -10.79 -2.13
N PRO A 201 20.00 -11.87 -2.10
CA PRO A 201 19.52 -13.16 -1.62
C PRO A 201 19.00 -13.01 -0.20
N SER A 202 17.78 -13.43 0.07
CA SER A 202 17.19 -13.39 1.40
C SER A 202 16.07 -14.41 1.49
N THR A 203 16.02 -15.13 2.61
CA THR A 203 14.88 -16.00 2.96
C THR A 203 13.72 -15.22 3.52
N HIS A 204 13.91 -13.92 3.77
CA HIS A 204 12.90 -13.08 4.37
C HIS A 204 11.78 -12.76 3.37
N VAL A 205 10.54 -12.91 3.80
CA VAL A 205 9.35 -12.74 2.93
C VAL A 205 9.24 -11.36 2.30
N ALA A 206 9.64 -10.30 3.04
CA ALA A 206 9.63 -8.92 2.50
C ALA A 206 10.63 -8.69 1.37
N ASP A 207 11.55 -9.62 1.14
CA ASP A 207 12.53 -9.53 0.07
C ASP A 207 12.16 -10.31 -1.19
N LYS A 208 11.05 -11.05 -1.16
CA LYS A 208 10.60 -11.84 -2.31
C LYS A 208 10.20 -10.97 -3.50
N LYS A 209 9.65 -9.78 -3.23
CA LYS A 209 9.14 -8.82 -4.18
C LYS A 209 9.64 -7.42 -3.86
N PHE A 210 9.26 -6.43 -4.64
CA PHE A 210 9.54 -5.01 -4.35
C PHE A 210 8.23 -4.20 -4.34
N GLY A 211 8.23 -3.02 -3.72
CA GLY A 211 7.02 -2.27 -3.44
C GLY A 211 6.97 -0.86 -4.04
N TYR A 212 8.04 -0.41 -4.70
CA TYR A 212 8.03 0.87 -5.42
C TYR A 212 8.97 0.81 -6.62
N PHE A 213 8.65 1.54 -7.68
CA PHE A 213 9.51 1.77 -8.83
C PHE A 213 10.48 2.93 -8.56
N GLN A 214 11.49 3.08 -9.39
CA GLN A 214 12.48 4.16 -9.24
C GLN A 214 11.85 5.56 -9.26
N SER A 215 10.77 5.74 -10.00
CA SER A 215 10.03 7.00 -10.04
C SER A 215 9.45 7.41 -8.68
N GLU A 216 9.09 6.46 -7.81
CA GLU A 216 8.50 6.71 -6.49
C GLU A 216 9.51 6.61 -5.33
N LYS A 217 10.78 6.30 -5.63
CA LYS A 217 11.83 6.10 -4.61
C LYS A 217 12.00 7.29 -3.67
N ALA A 218 12.00 8.51 -4.21
CA ALA A 218 12.16 9.72 -3.42
C ALA A 218 10.97 9.92 -2.47
N PHE A 219 9.75 9.72 -2.95
CA PHE A 219 8.55 9.86 -2.13
C PHE A 219 8.44 8.75 -1.07
N PHE A 220 8.81 7.51 -1.42
CA PHE A 220 8.91 6.44 -0.42
C PHE A 220 9.91 6.79 0.69
N ALA A 221 11.08 7.35 0.32
CA ALA A 221 12.09 7.76 1.30
C ALA A 221 11.57 8.88 2.23
N GLU A 222 10.79 9.83 1.70
CA GLU A 222 10.14 10.87 2.49
C GLU A 222 9.17 10.27 3.51
N ILE A 223 8.28 9.36 3.09
CA ILE A 223 7.34 8.68 3.99
C ILE A 223 8.09 7.91 5.08
N ALA A 224 9.11 7.14 4.68
CA ALA A 224 9.90 6.34 5.61
C ALA A 224 10.64 7.18 6.63
N SER A 225 11.13 8.35 6.24
CA SER A 225 11.78 9.33 7.13
C SER A 225 10.80 9.95 8.10
N GLU A 226 9.64 10.42 7.62
CA GLU A 226 8.59 11.03 8.46
C GLU A 226 8.07 10.06 9.52
N MET A 227 7.94 8.79 9.16
CA MET A 227 7.45 7.75 10.06
C MET A 227 8.56 7.11 10.91
N GLU A 228 9.80 7.63 10.86
CA GLU A 228 10.97 7.10 11.58
C GLU A 228 11.24 5.61 11.32
N LEU A 229 10.97 5.16 10.11
CA LEU A 229 11.12 3.76 9.71
C LEU A 229 12.54 3.43 9.23
N THR A 230 13.38 4.42 9.02
CA THR A 230 14.80 4.29 8.67
C THR A 230 15.65 4.35 9.93
N LYS A 231 16.38 3.29 10.24
CA LYS A 231 17.52 3.37 11.14
C LYS A 231 18.74 3.77 10.33
N GLY A 232 19.49 4.78 10.79
CA GLY A 232 20.59 5.52 10.19
C GLY A 232 21.66 4.82 9.35
N ASP A 233 21.46 3.59 8.93
CA ASP A 233 22.28 2.88 7.98
C ASP A 233 21.40 2.47 6.79
N SER A 234 21.83 2.84 5.59
CA SER A 234 21.14 2.62 4.32
C SER A 234 20.81 1.15 3.97
N ASN A 235 21.15 0.22 4.86
CA ASN A 235 20.95 -1.22 4.74
C ASN A 235 19.96 -1.82 5.75
N ASN A 236 19.41 -1.05 6.69
CA ASN A 236 18.52 -1.58 7.73
C ASN A 236 17.03 -1.39 7.37
N ARG A 237 16.38 -2.50 7.20
CA ARG A 237 14.99 -2.70 6.77
C ARG A 237 14.01 -2.32 7.85
N HIS A 238 12.90 -1.77 7.42
CA HIS A 238 11.84 -1.21 8.23
C HIS A 238 11.07 -2.29 9.00
N LEU A 239 11.17 -2.31 10.31
CA LEU A 239 10.49 -3.26 11.19
C LEU A 239 8.94 -3.12 11.19
N PHE A 240 8.43 -1.96 10.80
CA PHE A 240 7.01 -1.66 10.87
C PHE A 240 6.17 -2.45 9.87
N PHE A 241 6.61 -2.51 8.62
CA PHE A 241 5.91 -3.21 7.54
C PHE A 241 5.78 -4.72 7.77
N PHE A 242 6.61 -5.30 8.61
CA PHE A 242 6.58 -6.71 8.95
C PHE A 242 5.43 -7.12 9.85
N LYS A 243 5.08 -6.28 10.80
CA LYS A 243 4.00 -6.61 11.75
C LYS A 243 2.61 -6.44 11.13
N GLN A 244 2.50 -5.59 10.11
CA GLN A 244 1.27 -5.51 9.32
C GLN A 244 1.05 -6.73 8.44
N LYS A 245 2.12 -7.38 7.99
CA LYS A 245 1.99 -8.63 7.27
C LYS A 245 1.24 -9.69 8.07
N ALA A 246 1.43 -9.75 9.39
CA ALA A 246 0.68 -10.69 10.23
C ALA A 246 -0.84 -10.40 10.21
N ALA A 247 -1.24 -9.12 10.28
CA ALA A 247 -2.66 -8.76 10.16
C ALA A 247 -3.21 -9.05 8.76
N TYR A 248 -2.40 -8.83 7.73
CA TYR A 248 -2.75 -9.09 6.34
C TYR A 248 -2.77 -10.59 6.03
N GLU A 249 -1.82 -11.38 6.54
CA GLU A 249 -1.81 -12.84 6.42
C GLU A 249 -2.95 -13.50 7.18
N ILE A 250 -3.35 -12.94 8.33
CA ILE A 250 -4.55 -13.38 9.06
C ILE A 250 -5.80 -13.13 8.21
N CYS A 251 -5.89 -11.96 7.54
CA CYS A 251 -6.98 -11.69 6.61
C CYS A 251 -6.98 -12.67 5.43
N TYR A 252 -5.84 -12.97 4.83
CA TYR A 252 -5.73 -13.95 3.74
C TYR A 252 -6.08 -15.37 4.19
N THR A 253 -5.59 -15.79 5.35
CA THR A 253 -5.85 -17.15 5.88
C THR A 253 -7.33 -17.34 6.22
N ILE A 254 -8.05 -16.28 6.59
CA ILE A 254 -9.49 -16.35 6.88
C ILE A 254 -10.33 -16.38 5.58
N ILE A 255 -9.83 -15.77 4.50
CA ILE A 255 -10.56 -15.64 3.22
C ILE A 255 -10.27 -16.80 2.25
N ASP A 256 -9.10 -17.45 2.36
CA ASP A 256 -8.74 -18.64 1.54
C ASP A 256 -9.40 -19.94 2.04
N PHE A 257 -10.33 -19.88 2.98
CA PHE A 257 -11.09 -21.02 3.50
C PHE A 257 -12.47 -21.23 2.83
N GLU A 258 -12.71 -20.64 1.67
CA GLU A 258 -13.81 -20.98 0.76
C GLU A 258 -13.19 -21.40 -0.61
#